data_c65ad2378eed6ac03b6f96d256452956
#
_entry.id   c65ad2378eed6ac03b6f96d256452956
#
_cell.length_a   1.000
_cell.length_b   1.000
_cell.length_c   1.000
_cell.angle_alpha   90.00
_cell.angle_beta   90.00
_cell.angle_gamma   90.00
#
_symmetry.space_group_name_H-M   'P 1'
#
loop_
_entity.id
_entity.type
_entity.pdbx_description
1 polymer ?
#
loop_
_entity_poly.entity_id
_entity_poly.type
_entity_poly.pdbx_seq_one_letter_code
_entity_poly.pdbx_strand_id
1 'polypeptide(L)'
;MKDFVKLSARPKLNSPNMLAAWPGIGNVALIVATYLKRKLNFKELGRVEASHFFDPIGVLVRDNVVEAPQFPENTFYYLKSRGGGNDTILFIGDDQPAAKSYQLANCVLDMALKFQAKRIYTCAAALTRIHHTEQPRVWGVATNKQAADDLAEY
;
A
#
# COMPACT_ATOMS: atom_id res chain seq x y z
N MET A 1 4.80 1.24 22.25
CA MET A 1 4.59 0.45 21.01
C MET A 1 5.88 0.51 20.22
N LYS A 2 6.46 -0.61 19.77
CA LYS A 2 7.66 -0.55 18.90
C LYS A 2 7.25 0.13 17.59
N ASP A 3 7.95 1.19 17.21
CA ASP A 3 7.74 1.88 15.93
C ASP A 3 8.46 1.06 14.85
N PHE A 4 7.71 0.20 14.14
CA PHE A 4 8.24 -0.65 13.07
C PHE A 4 8.38 0.09 11.74
N VAL A 5 8.07 1.38 11.71
CA VAL A 5 8.19 2.21 10.52
C VAL A 5 9.27 3.26 10.70
N LYS A 6 10.31 3.18 9.88
CA LYS A 6 11.35 4.22 9.80
C LYS A 6 10.88 5.31 8.85
N LEU A 7 10.58 6.50 9.40
CA LEU A 7 10.18 7.64 8.60
C LEU A 7 11.41 8.30 7.94
N SER A 8 11.33 8.47 6.62
CA SER A 8 12.30 9.24 5.81
C SER A 8 11.92 10.72 5.74
N ALA A 9 10.63 11.04 5.94
CA ALA A 9 10.11 12.40 5.92
C ALA A 9 8.95 12.57 6.91
N ARG A 10 8.70 13.82 7.31
CA ARG A 10 7.58 14.20 8.19
C ARG A 10 6.80 15.39 7.60
N PRO A 11 6.16 15.19 6.43
CA PRO A 11 5.40 16.26 5.81
C PRO A 11 4.16 16.60 6.63
N LYS A 12 3.78 17.87 6.66
CA LYS A 12 2.43 18.27 7.08
C LYS A 12 1.50 18.01 5.91
N LEU A 13 0.61 17.02 6.06
CA LEU A 13 -0.38 16.63 5.06
C LEU A 13 -1.75 17.24 5.37
N ASN A 14 -2.49 17.58 4.32
CA ASN A 14 -3.84 18.12 4.42
C ASN A 14 -4.87 17.02 4.19
N SER A 15 -5.48 16.54 5.27
CA SER A 15 -6.59 15.55 5.22
C SER A 15 -6.35 14.41 4.22
N PRO A 16 -5.21 13.68 4.31
CA PRO A 16 -4.84 12.74 3.26
C PRO A 16 -5.80 11.56 3.17
N ASN A 17 -5.93 11.01 1.96
CA ASN A 17 -6.44 9.66 1.75
C ASN A 17 -5.26 8.71 1.60
N MET A 18 -5.43 7.45 1.99
CA MET A 18 -4.42 6.41 1.83
C MET A 18 -4.88 5.36 0.83
N LEU A 19 -4.01 4.99 -0.11
CA LEU A 19 -4.16 3.78 -0.92
C LEU A 19 -3.13 2.76 -0.43
N ALA A 20 -3.58 1.58 -0.03
CA ALA A 20 -2.72 0.49 0.41
C ALA A 20 -2.79 -0.67 -0.59
N ALA A 21 -1.62 -1.12 -1.06
CA ALA A 21 -1.49 -2.13 -2.11
C ALA A 21 -0.49 -3.21 -1.73
N TRP A 22 -0.90 -4.47 -1.91
CA TRP A 22 -0.10 -5.69 -1.77
C TRP A 22 -0.30 -6.59 -2.99
N PRO A 23 0.60 -7.58 -3.20
CA PRO A 23 0.38 -8.63 -4.18
C PRO A 23 -0.94 -9.36 -3.92
N GLY A 24 -1.64 -9.71 -4.99
CA GLY A 24 -2.89 -10.47 -4.96
C GLY A 24 -3.22 -11.00 -6.35
N ILE A 25 -4.43 -11.52 -6.53
CA ILE A 25 -4.87 -12.08 -7.81
C ILE A 25 -4.68 -11.05 -8.94
N GLY A 26 -3.90 -11.43 -9.96
CA GLY A 26 -3.59 -10.56 -11.10
C GLY A 26 -2.78 -9.31 -10.76
N ASN A 27 -2.27 -9.18 -9.53
CA ASN A 27 -1.53 -8.01 -9.05
C ASN A 27 -2.23 -6.66 -9.29
N VAL A 28 -3.56 -6.64 -9.33
CA VAL A 28 -4.35 -5.44 -9.66
C VAL A 28 -4.00 -4.26 -8.78
N ALA A 29 -3.91 -4.47 -7.45
CA ALA A 29 -3.54 -3.40 -6.51
C ALA A 29 -2.15 -2.82 -6.80
N LEU A 30 -1.16 -3.69 -7.05
CA LEU A 30 0.21 -3.26 -7.36
C LEU A 30 0.31 -2.55 -8.70
N ILE A 31 -0.44 -2.99 -9.71
CA ILE A 31 -0.50 -2.33 -11.02
C ILE A 31 -1.01 -0.89 -10.85
N VAL A 32 -2.13 -0.71 -10.13
CA VAL A 32 -2.71 0.60 -9.86
C VAL A 32 -1.74 1.48 -9.08
N ALA A 33 -1.21 0.98 -7.96
CA ALA A 33 -0.32 1.73 -7.08
C ALA A 33 0.98 2.13 -7.78
N THR A 34 1.60 1.20 -8.51
CA THR A 34 2.84 1.44 -9.26
C THR A 34 2.61 2.43 -10.40
N TYR A 35 1.48 2.33 -11.10
CA TYR A 35 1.10 3.29 -12.14
C TYR A 35 0.98 4.70 -11.57
N LEU A 36 0.22 4.87 -10.48
CA LEU A 36 0.06 6.16 -9.81
C LEU A 36 1.40 6.71 -9.32
N LYS A 37 2.22 5.89 -8.67
CA LYS A 37 3.56 6.28 -8.22
C LYS A 37 4.42 6.82 -9.36
N ARG A 38 4.41 6.16 -10.53
CA ARG A 38 5.21 6.56 -11.70
C ARG A 38 4.70 7.83 -12.38
N LYS A 39 3.38 8.06 -12.36
CA LYS A 39 2.74 9.21 -13.03
C LYS A 39 2.72 10.47 -12.18
N LEU A 40 2.66 10.34 -10.87
CA LEU A 40 2.36 11.42 -9.93
C LEU A 40 3.50 11.61 -8.94
N ASN A 41 4.70 11.84 -9.31
CA ASN A 41 5.88 12.26 -8.50
C ASN A 41 5.76 12.08 -6.97
N PHE A 42 5.33 10.91 -6.52
CA PHE A 42 5.29 10.56 -5.10
C PHE A 42 6.68 10.61 -4.49
N LYS A 43 6.79 11.10 -3.26
CA LYS A 43 8.01 11.13 -2.47
C LYS A 43 7.95 10.04 -1.41
N GLU A 44 9.08 9.45 -1.07
CA GLU A 44 9.15 8.49 0.01
C GLU A 44 8.80 9.15 1.35
N LEU A 45 7.93 8.49 2.11
CA LEU A 45 7.51 8.88 3.44
C LEU A 45 8.23 8.07 4.53
N GLY A 46 8.44 6.78 4.28
CA GLY A 46 9.11 5.88 5.20
C GLY A 46 8.98 4.42 4.77
N ARG A 47 9.66 3.54 5.50
CA ARG A 47 9.69 2.09 5.21
C ARG A 47 9.41 1.27 6.46
N VAL A 48 8.71 0.15 6.26
CA VAL A 48 8.52 -0.85 7.31
C VAL A 48 9.83 -1.61 7.53
N GLU A 49 10.15 -1.94 8.77
CA GLU A 49 11.28 -2.81 9.13
C GLU A 49 10.97 -4.26 8.74
N ALA A 50 11.36 -4.64 7.53
CA ALA A 50 10.96 -5.90 6.91
C ALA A 50 11.40 -7.13 7.70
N SER A 51 12.59 -7.13 8.29
CA SER A 51 13.14 -8.25 9.07
C SER A 51 12.28 -8.65 10.29
N HIS A 52 11.37 -7.78 10.75
CA HIS A 52 10.41 -8.14 11.79
C HIS A 52 9.24 -8.97 11.25
N PHE A 53 8.86 -8.77 10.00
CA PHE A 53 7.63 -9.34 9.42
C PHE A 53 7.89 -10.50 8.48
N PHE A 54 9.04 -10.51 7.83
CA PHE A 54 9.38 -11.45 6.77
C PHE A 54 10.63 -12.22 7.10
N ASP A 55 10.67 -13.45 6.63
CA ASP A 55 11.90 -14.19 6.49
C ASP A 55 12.68 -13.69 5.28
N PRO A 56 14.01 -13.83 5.24
CA PRO A 56 14.79 -13.40 4.07
C PRO A 56 14.37 -14.19 2.83
N ILE A 57 14.24 -13.48 1.71
CA ILE A 57 13.92 -14.08 0.41
C ILE A 57 15.04 -15.01 -0.05
N GLY A 58 16.27 -14.70 0.32
CA GLY A 58 17.46 -15.48 0.00
C GLY A 58 18.74 -14.71 0.29
N VAL A 59 19.86 -15.30 -0.10
CA VAL A 59 21.15 -14.65 -0.11
C VAL A 59 21.67 -14.60 -1.55
N LEU A 60 22.28 -13.48 -1.91
CA LEU A 60 22.99 -13.35 -3.18
C LEU A 60 24.47 -13.64 -2.96
N VAL A 61 25.07 -14.33 -3.92
CA VAL A 61 26.52 -14.50 -4.00
C VAL A 61 27.00 -13.77 -5.25
N ARG A 62 27.84 -12.76 -5.07
CA ARG A 62 28.44 -12.01 -6.16
C ARG A 62 29.96 -12.00 -5.96
N ASP A 63 30.71 -12.36 -6.98
CA ASP A 63 32.19 -12.42 -6.96
C ASP A 63 32.74 -13.25 -5.77
N ASN A 64 32.10 -14.40 -5.47
CA ASN A 64 32.38 -15.29 -4.35
C ASN A 64 32.17 -14.69 -2.95
N VAL A 65 31.46 -13.56 -2.85
CA VAL A 65 31.10 -12.90 -1.59
C VAL A 65 29.61 -13.03 -1.36
N VAL A 66 29.22 -13.44 -0.15
CA VAL A 66 27.81 -13.49 0.28
C VAL A 66 27.37 -12.08 0.65
N GLU A 67 26.34 -11.59 -0.01
CA GLU A 67 25.68 -10.31 0.32
C GLU A 67 24.70 -10.49 1.50
N ALA A 68 24.30 -9.37 2.11
CA ALA A 68 23.32 -9.38 3.18
C ALA A 68 21.97 -9.98 2.72
N PRO A 69 21.23 -10.67 3.62
CA PRO A 69 19.92 -11.22 3.29
C PRO A 69 18.98 -10.15 2.74
N GLN A 70 18.24 -10.50 1.70
CA GLN A 70 17.24 -9.62 1.11
C GLN A 70 15.86 -9.90 1.69
N PHE A 71 15.11 -8.84 1.94
CA PHE A 71 13.73 -8.89 2.45
C PHE A 71 12.80 -8.16 1.49
N PRO A 72 11.49 -8.53 1.46
CA PRO A 72 10.48 -7.76 0.72
C PRO A 72 10.43 -6.30 1.20
N GLU A 73 10.36 -5.36 0.26
CA GLU A 73 10.21 -3.96 0.60
C GLU A 73 8.75 -3.62 0.88
N ASN A 74 8.53 -2.79 1.89
CA ASN A 74 7.22 -2.29 2.28
C ASN A 74 7.35 -0.79 2.55
N THR A 75 6.94 0.02 1.58
CA THR A 75 7.28 1.44 1.55
C THR A 75 6.04 2.33 1.48
N PHE A 76 6.03 3.36 2.32
CA PHE A 76 5.07 4.45 2.27
C PHE A 76 5.61 5.60 1.43
N TYR A 77 4.72 6.18 0.63
CA TYR A 77 4.97 7.37 -0.16
C TYR A 77 3.90 8.42 0.14
N TYR A 78 4.16 9.66 -0.20
CA TYR A 78 3.17 10.73 -0.11
C TYR A 78 3.20 11.63 -1.33
N LEU A 79 2.06 12.23 -1.61
CA LEU A 79 1.87 13.24 -2.63
C LEU A 79 1.06 14.39 -2.05
N LYS A 80 1.54 15.62 -2.20
CA LYS A 80 0.77 16.82 -1.88
C LYS A 80 -0.07 17.26 -3.06
N SER A 81 -1.35 17.49 -2.83
CA SER A 81 -2.26 18.06 -3.83
C SER A 81 -1.82 19.48 -4.21
N ARG A 82 -1.78 19.76 -5.51
CA ARG A 82 -1.47 21.11 -6.02
C ARG A 82 -2.68 22.02 -6.11
N GLY A 83 -3.89 21.47 -6.06
CA GLY A 83 -5.15 22.21 -6.27
C GLY A 83 -6.01 22.40 -5.02
N GLY A 84 -5.45 22.28 -3.81
CA GLY A 84 -6.21 22.46 -2.55
C GLY A 84 -7.06 21.25 -2.15
N GLY A 85 -7.01 20.15 -2.90
CA GLY A 85 -7.66 18.89 -2.54
C GLY A 85 -6.92 18.10 -1.44
N ASN A 86 -7.41 16.92 -1.15
CA ASN A 86 -6.80 16.02 -0.19
C ASN A 86 -5.43 15.53 -0.68
N ASP A 87 -4.44 15.50 0.21
CA ASP A 87 -3.16 14.85 -0.05
C ASP A 87 -3.34 13.33 -0.14
N THR A 88 -2.34 12.63 -0.64
CA THR A 88 -2.41 11.18 -0.79
C THR A 88 -1.21 10.50 -0.12
N ILE A 89 -1.49 9.45 0.64
CA ILE A 89 -0.49 8.50 1.11
C ILE A 89 -0.66 7.24 0.27
N LEU A 90 0.44 6.67 -0.18
CA LEU A 90 0.47 5.42 -0.94
C LEU A 90 1.36 4.44 -0.20
N PHE A 91 0.83 3.27 0.14
CA PHE A 91 1.60 2.15 0.65
C PHE A 91 1.73 1.09 -0.44
N ILE A 92 2.94 0.61 -0.66
CA ILE A 92 3.23 -0.51 -1.57
C ILE A 92 4.03 -1.54 -0.80
N GLY A 93 3.49 -2.73 -0.66
CA GLY A 93 4.17 -3.91 -0.14
C GLY A 93 4.54 -4.87 -1.26
N ASP A 94 5.77 -5.36 -1.26
CA ASP A 94 6.25 -6.31 -2.27
C ASP A 94 5.73 -7.73 -2.01
N ASP A 95 5.39 -8.04 -0.75
CA ASP A 95 4.89 -9.35 -0.36
C ASP A 95 3.96 -9.26 0.86
N GLN A 96 3.28 -10.36 1.16
CA GLN A 96 2.44 -10.54 2.35
C GLN A 96 3.11 -11.53 3.31
N PRO A 97 3.35 -11.15 4.58
CA PRO A 97 4.01 -12.05 5.53
C PRO A 97 3.11 -13.25 5.87
N ALA A 98 3.69 -14.45 5.86
CA ALA A 98 2.94 -15.69 6.12
C ALA A 98 2.33 -15.75 7.54
N ALA A 99 3.04 -15.22 8.55
CA ALA A 99 2.64 -15.34 9.95
C ALA A 99 2.22 -14.01 10.62
N LYS A 100 2.64 -12.86 10.11
CA LYS A 100 2.48 -11.55 10.78
C LYS A 100 1.65 -10.55 9.97
N SER A 101 0.78 -11.04 9.10
CA SER A 101 -0.05 -10.21 8.22
C SER A 101 -0.91 -9.20 8.99
N TYR A 102 -1.50 -9.62 10.11
CA TYR A 102 -2.28 -8.73 10.98
C TYR A 102 -1.42 -7.62 11.61
N GLN A 103 -0.21 -7.95 12.03
CA GLN A 103 0.71 -6.96 12.60
C GLN A 103 1.17 -5.94 11.54
N LEU A 104 1.44 -6.40 10.31
CA LEU A 104 1.77 -5.49 9.20
C LEU A 104 0.58 -4.59 8.85
N ALA A 105 -0.64 -5.15 8.81
CA ALA A 105 -1.85 -4.36 8.60
C ALA A 105 -2.00 -3.27 9.68
N ASN A 106 -1.74 -3.59 10.95
CA ASN A 106 -1.75 -2.59 12.03
C ASN A 106 -0.70 -1.50 11.82
N CYS A 107 0.50 -1.82 11.31
CA CYS A 107 1.48 -0.77 10.96
C CYS A 107 0.95 0.19 9.90
N VAL A 108 0.19 -0.31 8.91
CA VAL A 108 -0.44 0.53 7.89
C VAL A 108 -1.52 1.42 8.51
N LEU A 109 -2.35 0.86 9.40
CA LEU A 109 -3.38 1.61 10.13
C LEU A 109 -2.76 2.67 11.05
N ASP A 110 -1.69 2.34 11.77
CA ASP A 110 -0.98 3.28 12.63
C ASP A 110 -0.41 4.46 11.82
N MET A 111 0.10 4.20 10.62
CA MET A 111 0.54 5.27 9.72
C MET A 111 -0.62 6.14 9.23
N ALA A 112 -1.76 5.54 8.91
CA ALA A 112 -2.95 6.30 8.55
C ALA A 112 -3.42 7.19 9.70
N LEU A 113 -3.46 6.67 10.92
CA LEU A 113 -3.80 7.44 12.12
C LEU A 113 -2.79 8.56 12.40
N LYS A 114 -1.49 8.26 12.32
CA LYS A 114 -0.39 9.23 12.54
C LYS A 114 -0.48 10.44 11.62
N PHE A 115 -0.87 10.25 10.37
CA PHE A 115 -1.04 11.32 9.40
C PHE A 115 -2.49 11.78 9.24
N GLN A 116 -3.40 11.31 10.09
CA GLN A 116 -4.83 11.69 10.11
C GLN A 116 -5.52 11.43 8.76
N ALA A 117 -5.23 10.27 8.16
CA ALA A 117 -5.87 9.87 6.92
C ALA A 117 -7.39 9.75 7.12
N LYS A 118 -8.16 10.33 6.20
CA LYS A 118 -9.62 10.30 6.25
C LYS A 118 -10.18 8.94 5.84
N ARG A 119 -9.59 8.33 4.82
CA ARG A 119 -10.02 7.05 4.25
C ARG A 119 -8.82 6.23 3.85
N ILE A 120 -8.99 4.91 3.93
CA ILE A 120 -8.03 3.95 3.40
C ILE A 120 -8.75 3.17 2.29
N TYR A 121 -8.15 3.18 1.12
CA TYR A 121 -8.61 2.42 -0.04
C TYR A 121 -7.69 1.22 -0.26
N THR A 122 -8.29 0.10 -0.64
CA THR A 122 -7.57 -1.08 -1.11
C THR A 122 -8.20 -1.54 -2.42
N CYS A 123 -7.41 -2.16 -3.28
CA CYS A 123 -7.89 -2.75 -4.52
C CYS A 123 -7.58 -4.25 -4.51
N ALA A 124 -8.48 -5.06 -5.05
CA ALA A 124 -8.26 -6.48 -5.23
C ALA A 124 -9.00 -6.97 -6.48
N ALA A 125 -8.60 -8.12 -7.01
CA ALA A 125 -9.39 -8.83 -7.99
C ALA A 125 -10.19 -9.95 -7.31
N ALA A 126 -11.42 -10.15 -7.74
CA ALA A 126 -12.24 -11.30 -7.39
C ALA A 126 -12.40 -12.20 -8.62
N LEU A 127 -12.18 -13.50 -8.44
CA LEU A 127 -12.42 -14.46 -9.51
C LEU A 127 -13.92 -14.56 -9.77
N THR A 128 -14.32 -14.43 -11.04
CA THR A 128 -15.71 -14.57 -11.47
C THR A 128 -15.77 -15.31 -12.80
N ARG A 129 -16.91 -15.95 -13.09
CA ARG A 129 -17.17 -16.52 -14.40
C ARG A 129 -17.67 -15.41 -15.32
N ILE A 130 -16.84 -15.00 -16.26
CA ILE A 130 -17.14 -13.96 -17.24
C ILE A 130 -16.56 -14.37 -18.59
N HIS A 131 -17.31 -14.12 -19.66
CA HIS A 131 -16.80 -14.35 -21.01
C HIS A 131 -15.75 -13.28 -21.35
N HIS A 132 -14.69 -13.64 -22.09
CA HIS A 132 -13.58 -12.73 -22.41
C HIS A 132 -13.99 -11.48 -23.21
N THR A 133 -15.18 -11.47 -23.83
CA THR A 133 -15.72 -10.31 -24.54
C THR A 133 -16.55 -9.40 -23.65
N GLU A 134 -16.87 -9.81 -22.43
CA GLU A 134 -17.64 -8.98 -21.49
C GLU A 134 -16.73 -8.05 -20.71
N GLN A 135 -17.22 -6.84 -20.45
CA GLN A 135 -16.49 -5.89 -19.61
C GLN A 135 -16.56 -6.30 -18.14
N PRO A 136 -15.41 -6.41 -17.43
CA PRO A 136 -15.39 -6.71 -16.01
C PRO A 136 -16.16 -5.66 -15.21
N ARG A 137 -16.89 -6.10 -14.19
CA ARG A 137 -17.55 -5.19 -13.25
C ARG A 137 -16.59 -4.80 -12.12
N VAL A 138 -16.70 -3.55 -11.67
CA VAL A 138 -16.03 -3.06 -10.47
C VAL A 138 -17.05 -3.07 -9.33
N TRP A 139 -16.64 -3.62 -8.19
CA TRP A 139 -17.47 -3.72 -6.98
C TRP A 139 -16.82 -2.87 -5.89
N GLY A 140 -17.63 -2.04 -5.24
CA GLY A 140 -17.20 -1.27 -4.08
C GLY A 140 -17.82 -1.83 -2.80
N VAL A 141 -17.00 -2.00 -1.76
CA VAL A 141 -17.46 -2.34 -0.40
C VAL A 141 -16.83 -1.37 0.59
N ALA A 142 -17.53 -1.07 1.68
CA ALA A 142 -17.06 -0.12 2.68
C ALA A 142 -17.36 -0.58 4.10
N THR A 143 -16.72 0.03 5.07
CA THR A 143 -16.85 -0.31 6.49
C THR A 143 -18.09 0.27 7.15
N ASN A 144 -18.80 1.20 6.48
CA ASN A 144 -20.06 1.77 6.94
C ASN A 144 -20.91 2.25 5.76
N LYS A 145 -22.20 2.50 6.03
CA LYS A 145 -23.19 2.87 5.03
C LYS A 145 -22.82 4.15 4.29
N GLN A 146 -22.40 5.20 5.00
CA GLN A 146 -22.02 6.48 4.38
C GLN A 146 -20.87 6.32 3.38
N ALA A 147 -19.85 5.58 3.75
CA ALA A 147 -18.72 5.34 2.84
C ALA A 147 -19.10 4.47 1.63
N ALA A 148 -20.10 3.57 1.79
CA ALA A 148 -20.64 2.78 0.68
C ALA A 148 -21.45 3.66 -0.29
N ASP A 149 -22.27 4.56 0.24
CA ASP A 149 -23.06 5.51 -0.55
C ASP A 149 -22.14 6.47 -1.32
N ASP A 150 -21.09 6.99 -0.66
CA ASP A 150 -20.07 7.83 -1.33
C ASP A 150 -19.33 7.09 -2.46
N LEU A 151 -19.11 5.77 -2.35
CA LEU A 151 -18.50 4.97 -3.42
C LEU A 151 -19.44 4.76 -4.60
N ALA A 152 -20.74 4.75 -4.39
CA ALA A 152 -21.74 4.54 -5.44
C ALA A 152 -21.91 5.76 -6.37
N GLU A 153 -21.32 6.91 -6.02
CA GLU A 153 -21.34 8.13 -6.85
C GLU A 153 -20.28 8.11 -7.96
N TYR A 154 -19.37 7.11 -7.97
CA TYR A 154 -18.29 6.94 -8.95
C TYR A 154 -18.54 5.74 -9.86
#